data_e3123f43e96001d1a3e8bbf484e2ed4a
#
_entry.id   e3123f43e96001d1a3e8bbf484e2ed4a
#
_cell.length_a   1.000
_cell.length_b   1.000
_cell.length_c   1.000
_cell.angle_alpha   90.00
_cell.angle_beta   90.00
_cell.angle_gamma   90.00
#
_symmetry.space_group_name_H-M   'P 1'
#
loop_
_entity.id
_entity.type
_entity.pdbx_description
1 polymer ?
#
loop_
_entity_poly.entity_id
_entity_poly.type
_entity_poly.pdbx_seq_one_letter_code
_entity_poly.pdbx_strand_id
1 'polypeptide(L)'
;VRYWIETLGCPKNLVDSDKLAGLLESQGYLLASSPERADLVVANTCAFIEAAREESIETVLDLADRKSSDARLVVTGCMAERYGDELAVALPEVDLVAGFGESLTALAPSTPVTLRQRPSSSFDLLNLPRPRATAPWAYLKIAEGCDRRCGFCAIPTFRGDQRSRSTKEIVSEARSLVEGGVREIVLIAQDLASWG
;
A
#
# COMPACT_ATOMS: atom_id res chain seq x y z
N VAL A 1 19.47 -5.70 1.07
CA VAL A 1 18.21 -6.12 0.46
C VAL A 1 17.61 -4.93 -0.29
N ARG A 2 17.18 -5.14 -1.54
CA ARG A 2 16.58 -4.12 -2.38
C ARG A 2 15.09 -4.40 -2.55
N TYR A 3 14.28 -3.34 -2.56
CA TYR A 3 12.84 -3.44 -2.78
C TYR A 3 12.41 -2.68 -4.04
N TRP A 4 11.32 -3.14 -4.65
CA TRP A 4 10.56 -2.44 -5.68
C TRP A 4 9.09 -2.40 -5.26
N ILE A 5 8.41 -1.27 -5.46
CA ILE A 5 6.97 -1.17 -5.25
C ILE A 5 6.33 -0.71 -6.55
N GLU A 6 5.45 -1.54 -7.09
CA GLU A 6 4.54 -1.19 -8.17
C GLU A 6 3.22 -0.72 -7.56
N THR A 7 2.76 0.46 -7.97
CA THR A 7 1.58 1.09 -7.40
C THR A 7 0.48 1.23 -8.42
N LEU A 8 -0.66 0.61 -8.14
CA LEU A 8 -1.83 0.61 -9.01
C LEU A 8 -3.00 1.35 -8.38
N GLY A 9 -3.87 1.89 -9.23
CA GLY A 9 -5.14 2.49 -8.83
C GLY A 9 -5.07 3.98 -8.51
N CYS A 10 -5.42 4.39 -7.31
CA CYS A 10 -5.77 5.77 -6.98
C CYS A 10 -4.70 6.49 -6.11
N PRO A 11 -4.81 7.83 -5.94
CA PRO A 11 -3.91 8.60 -5.07
C PRO A 11 -3.77 8.08 -3.64
N LYS A 12 -4.77 7.36 -3.10
CA LYS A 12 -4.67 6.75 -1.76
C LYS A 12 -3.64 5.63 -1.75
N ASN A 13 -3.64 4.77 -2.79
CA ASN A 13 -2.64 3.71 -2.95
C ASN A 13 -1.23 4.29 -3.14
N LEU A 14 -1.11 5.42 -3.84
CA LEU A 14 0.18 6.09 -4.00
C LEU A 14 0.76 6.52 -2.64
N VAL A 15 -0.07 7.15 -1.78
CA VAL A 15 0.36 7.49 -0.42
C VAL A 15 0.68 6.24 0.40
N ASP A 16 -0.10 5.16 0.26
CA ASP A 16 0.16 3.89 0.95
C ASP A 16 1.50 3.31 0.52
N SER A 17 1.83 3.33 -0.77
CA SER A 17 3.14 2.90 -1.29
C SER A 17 4.29 3.75 -0.75
N ASP A 18 4.13 5.08 -0.70
CA ASP A 18 5.14 5.96 -0.10
C ASP A 18 5.37 5.61 1.39
N LYS A 19 4.31 5.32 2.13
CA LYS A 19 4.39 4.91 3.55
C LYS A 19 5.10 3.55 3.71
N LEU A 20 4.79 2.60 2.84
CA LEU A 20 5.46 1.29 2.81
C LEU A 20 6.94 1.45 2.44
N ALA A 21 7.26 2.28 1.45
CA ALA A 21 8.63 2.60 1.08
C ALA A 21 9.43 3.19 2.26
N GLY A 22 8.86 4.20 2.94
CA GLY A 22 9.50 4.80 4.12
C GLY A 22 9.71 3.80 5.27
N LEU A 23 8.77 2.85 5.45
CA LEU A 23 8.95 1.77 6.42
C LEU A 23 10.10 0.85 6.02
N LEU A 24 10.15 0.39 4.76
CA LEU A 24 11.22 -0.49 4.26
C LEU A 24 12.59 0.20 4.36
N GLU A 25 12.67 1.48 3.97
CA GLU A 25 13.92 2.27 4.09
C GLU A 25 14.37 2.40 5.55
N SER A 26 13.44 2.60 6.49
CA SER A 26 13.75 2.64 7.92
C SER A 26 14.30 1.31 8.47
N GLN A 27 13.99 0.20 7.80
CA GLN A 27 14.49 -1.15 8.09
C GLN A 27 15.79 -1.48 7.33
N GLY A 28 16.36 -0.51 6.59
CA GLY A 28 17.60 -0.67 5.87
C GLY A 28 17.46 -1.26 4.46
N TYR A 29 16.26 -1.34 3.91
CA TYR A 29 16.05 -1.71 2.51
C TYR A 29 16.42 -0.54 1.60
N LEU A 30 16.88 -0.83 0.40
CA LEU A 30 17.24 0.16 -0.61
C LEU A 30 16.31 0.03 -1.83
N LEU A 31 15.88 1.15 -2.38
CA LEU A 31 15.07 1.15 -3.60
C LEU A 31 15.86 0.53 -4.75
N ALA A 32 15.27 -0.45 -5.42
CA ALA A 32 15.82 -1.03 -6.65
C ALA A 32 15.52 -0.12 -7.85
N SER A 33 16.34 -0.21 -8.90
CA SER A 33 16.12 0.53 -10.14
C SER A 33 15.07 -0.09 -11.07
N SER A 34 14.69 -1.35 -10.81
CA SER A 34 13.67 -2.09 -11.53
C SER A 34 13.28 -3.35 -10.77
N PRO A 35 12.12 -3.98 -11.06
CA PRO A 35 11.69 -5.20 -10.37
C PRO A 35 12.65 -6.39 -10.55
N GLU A 36 13.35 -6.48 -11.70
CA GLU A 36 14.34 -7.54 -11.96
C GLU A 36 15.56 -7.46 -11.03
N ARG A 37 15.80 -6.29 -10.43
CA ARG A 37 16.94 -6.03 -9.54
C ARG A 37 16.55 -5.96 -8.06
N ALA A 38 15.30 -6.23 -7.76
CA ALA A 38 14.78 -6.27 -6.40
C ALA A 38 14.87 -7.67 -5.80
N ASP A 39 15.11 -7.75 -4.49
CA ASP A 39 15.02 -8.96 -3.69
C ASP A 39 13.58 -9.10 -3.11
N LEU A 40 12.87 -7.97 -3.00
CA LEU A 40 11.48 -7.86 -2.57
C LEU A 40 10.71 -7.01 -3.59
N VAL A 41 9.76 -7.60 -4.28
CA VAL A 41 8.83 -6.93 -5.20
C VAL A 41 7.47 -6.84 -4.53
N VAL A 42 6.92 -5.64 -4.43
CA VAL A 42 5.61 -5.38 -3.81
C VAL A 42 4.67 -4.81 -4.87
N ALA A 43 3.52 -5.44 -5.06
CA ALA A 43 2.42 -4.91 -5.86
C ALA A 43 1.34 -4.35 -4.94
N ASN A 44 1.18 -3.02 -4.91
CA ASN A 44 0.10 -2.36 -4.19
C ASN A 44 -1.11 -2.19 -5.12
N THR A 45 -2.10 -3.05 -4.95
CA THR A 45 -3.17 -3.33 -5.90
C THR A 45 -4.46 -2.57 -5.62
N CYS A 46 -5.28 -2.41 -6.66
CA CYS A 46 -6.60 -1.79 -6.60
C CYS A 46 -7.73 -2.85 -6.76
N ALA A 47 -8.86 -2.63 -6.06
CA ALA A 47 -10.04 -3.51 -6.16
C ALA A 47 -11.36 -2.75 -6.33
N PHE A 48 -11.31 -1.46 -6.71
CA PHE A 48 -12.49 -0.61 -6.70
C PHE A 48 -13.43 -0.91 -7.87
N ILE A 49 -12.91 -0.89 -9.10
CA ILE A 49 -13.67 -1.20 -10.33
C ILE A 49 -13.07 -2.42 -11.02
N GLU A 50 -13.84 -3.04 -11.94
CA GLU A 50 -13.42 -4.24 -12.68
C GLU A 50 -12.10 -4.03 -13.40
N ALA A 51 -12.02 -3.00 -14.25
CA ALA A 51 -10.82 -2.70 -15.02
C ALA A 51 -9.55 -2.53 -14.14
N ALA A 52 -9.69 -1.95 -12.93
CA ALA A 52 -8.56 -1.82 -12.02
C ALA A 52 -8.17 -3.16 -11.34
N ARG A 53 -9.11 -4.11 -11.23
CA ARG A 53 -8.80 -5.47 -10.78
C ARG A 53 -8.06 -6.26 -11.86
N GLU A 54 -8.53 -6.17 -13.11
CA GLU A 54 -7.88 -6.78 -14.26
C GLU A 54 -6.45 -6.27 -14.42
N GLU A 55 -6.26 -4.94 -14.44
CA GLU A 55 -4.94 -4.30 -14.46
C GLU A 55 -4.05 -4.79 -13.32
N SER A 56 -4.60 -4.91 -12.10
CA SER A 56 -3.84 -5.38 -10.95
C SER A 56 -3.37 -6.82 -11.11
N ILE A 57 -4.23 -7.72 -11.61
CA ILE A 57 -3.87 -9.13 -11.86
C ILE A 57 -2.81 -9.23 -12.97
N GLU A 58 -3.02 -8.55 -14.09
CA GLU A 58 -2.06 -8.52 -15.21
C GLU A 58 -0.69 -8.02 -14.77
N THR A 59 -0.67 -6.95 -13.97
CA THR A 59 0.59 -6.41 -13.43
C THR A 59 1.28 -7.37 -12.46
N VAL A 60 0.53 -8.05 -11.59
CA VAL A 60 1.10 -9.06 -10.67
C VAL A 60 1.73 -10.21 -11.45
N LEU A 61 1.09 -10.70 -12.52
CA LEU A 61 1.63 -11.75 -13.37
C LEU A 61 2.88 -11.28 -14.14
N ASP A 62 2.88 -10.05 -14.70
CA ASP A 62 4.06 -9.45 -15.34
C ASP A 62 5.24 -9.33 -14.34
N LEU A 63 4.98 -8.91 -13.11
CA LEU A 63 6.00 -8.83 -12.08
C LEU A 63 6.53 -10.20 -11.67
N ALA A 64 5.68 -11.23 -11.63
CA ALA A 64 6.08 -12.61 -11.35
C ALA A 64 7.04 -13.14 -12.42
N ASP A 65 6.76 -12.85 -13.69
CA ASP A 65 7.61 -13.25 -14.82
C ASP A 65 8.95 -12.49 -14.86
N ARG A 66 8.96 -11.23 -14.43
CA ARG A 66 10.11 -10.33 -14.52
C ARG A 66 11.04 -10.39 -13.32
N LYS A 67 10.53 -10.69 -12.13
CA LYS A 67 11.36 -10.75 -10.92
C LYS A 67 12.46 -11.80 -11.02
N SER A 68 13.56 -11.60 -10.29
CA SER A 68 14.57 -12.67 -10.13
C SER A 68 13.93 -13.91 -9.48
N SER A 69 14.40 -15.10 -9.82
CA SER A 69 13.95 -16.37 -9.23
C SER A 69 14.00 -16.40 -7.71
N ASP A 70 14.98 -15.70 -7.13
CA ASP A 70 15.20 -15.64 -5.69
C ASP A 70 14.45 -14.48 -5.02
N ALA A 71 13.88 -13.56 -5.83
CA ALA A 71 13.11 -12.44 -5.33
C ALA A 71 11.72 -12.88 -4.87
N ARG A 72 11.23 -12.24 -3.81
CA ARG A 72 9.89 -12.45 -3.29
C ARG A 72 8.91 -11.47 -3.89
N LEU A 73 7.74 -11.96 -4.26
CA LEU A 73 6.60 -11.17 -4.74
C LEU A 73 5.52 -11.09 -3.65
N VAL A 74 5.23 -9.88 -3.22
CA VAL A 74 4.19 -9.58 -2.22
C VAL A 74 3.09 -8.78 -2.87
N VAL A 75 1.84 -9.22 -2.72
CA VAL A 75 0.65 -8.47 -3.12
C VAL A 75 0.02 -7.83 -1.90
N THR A 76 -0.23 -6.52 -1.95
CA THR A 76 -0.90 -5.75 -0.90
C THR A 76 -1.93 -4.78 -1.50
N GLY A 77 -2.53 -3.96 -0.68
CA GLY A 77 -3.50 -2.96 -1.12
C GLY A 77 -4.95 -3.44 -1.08
N CYS A 78 -5.82 -2.71 -1.78
CA CYS A 78 -7.27 -2.94 -1.72
C CYS A 78 -7.68 -4.35 -2.18
N MET A 79 -6.98 -4.94 -3.14
CA MET A 79 -7.31 -6.28 -3.65
C MET A 79 -6.91 -7.37 -2.64
N ALA A 80 -5.73 -7.25 -2.05
CA ALA A 80 -5.29 -8.14 -0.97
C ALA A 80 -6.24 -8.09 0.23
N GLU A 81 -6.69 -6.88 0.60
CA GLU A 81 -7.63 -6.71 1.71
C GLU A 81 -9.02 -7.29 1.41
N ARG A 82 -9.48 -7.18 0.17
CA ARG A 82 -10.81 -7.62 -0.24
C ARG A 82 -10.90 -9.12 -0.49
N TYR A 83 -9.89 -9.71 -1.13
CA TYR A 83 -9.91 -11.07 -1.64
C TYR A 83 -8.87 -12.00 -0.99
N GLY A 84 -7.99 -11.50 -0.16
CA GLY A 84 -7.01 -12.21 0.66
C GLY A 84 -6.73 -13.67 0.29
N ASP A 85 -7.43 -14.59 0.95
CA ASP A 85 -7.23 -16.03 0.77
C ASP A 85 -7.57 -16.52 -0.65
N GLU A 86 -8.60 -15.95 -1.29
CA GLU A 86 -8.98 -16.31 -2.66
C GLU A 86 -7.87 -15.92 -3.64
N LEU A 87 -7.28 -14.73 -3.42
CA LEU A 87 -6.18 -14.23 -4.23
C LEU A 87 -4.91 -15.08 -4.06
N ALA A 88 -4.60 -15.50 -2.85
CA ALA A 88 -3.46 -16.37 -2.56
C ALA A 88 -3.58 -17.75 -3.22
N VAL A 89 -4.81 -18.28 -3.34
CA VAL A 89 -5.07 -19.54 -4.05
C VAL A 89 -5.03 -19.35 -5.57
N ALA A 90 -5.55 -18.21 -6.07
CA ALA A 90 -5.65 -17.95 -7.50
C ALA A 90 -4.30 -17.56 -8.15
N LEU A 91 -3.37 -17.01 -7.39
CA LEU A 91 -2.06 -16.54 -7.87
C LEU A 91 -0.92 -17.27 -7.13
N PRO A 92 -0.63 -18.52 -7.50
CA PRO A 92 0.43 -19.33 -6.87
C PRO A 92 1.85 -18.75 -7.09
N GLU A 93 2.03 -17.79 -8.01
CA GLU A 93 3.26 -17.06 -8.26
C GLU A 93 3.59 -16.04 -7.16
N VAL A 94 2.61 -15.70 -6.32
CA VAL A 94 2.73 -14.72 -5.25
C VAL A 94 3.20 -15.41 -3.96
N ASP A 95 4.30 -14.92 -3.39
CA ASP A 95 4.86 -15.48 -2.16
C ASP A 95 4.08 -15.07 -0.89
N LEU A 96 3.41 -13.92 -0.94
CA LEU A 96 2.61 -13.39 0.18
C LEU A 96 1.49 -12.48 -0.33
N VAL A 97 0.28 -12.69 0.17
CA VAL A 97 -0.82 -11.72 0.10
C VAL A 97 -0.99 -11.09 1.47
N ALA A 98 -0.66 -9.79 1.59
CA ALA A 98 -0.67 -9.03 2.84
C ALA A 98 -1.75 -7.95 2.83
N GLY A 99 -2.66 -7.96 3.78
CA GLY A 99 -3.65 -6.90 4.00
C GLY A 99 -3.03 -5.62 4.56
N PHE A 100 -3.87 -4.58 4.75
CA PHE A 100 -3.44 -3.35 5.41
C PHE A 100 -3.04 -3.65 6.87
N GLY A 101 -1.85 -3.20 7.26
CA GLY A 101 -1.33 -3.38 8.60
C GLY A 101 -0.60 -4.71 8.84
N GLU A 102 -0.43 -5.53 7.82
CA GLU A 102 0.42 -6.71 7.89
C GLU A 102 1.87 -6.38 7.49
N SER A 103 2.81 -7.07 8.11
CA SER A 103 4.23 -6.87 7.80
C SER A 103 4.59 -7.51 6.46
N LEU A 104 5.11 -6.72 5.53
CA LEU A 104 5.62 -7.21 4.24
C LEU A 104 6.89 -8.05 4.38
N THR A 105 7.57 -7.98 5.52
CA THR A 105 8.86 -8.62 5.78
C THR A 105 8.76 -9.81 6.73
N ALA A 106 7.57 -10.14 7.22
CA ALA A 106 7.34 -11.12 8.31
C ALA A 106 7.56 -12.59 7.91
N LEU A 107 7.97 -12.90 6.69
CA LEU A 107 8.15 -14.28 6.25
C LEU A 107 9.62 -14.71 6.27
N ALA A 108 9.92 -15.67 7.13
CA ALA A 108 11.05 -16.57 6.92
C ALA A 108 10.81 -17.42 5.64
N PRO A 109 11.87 -17.80 4.88
CA PRO A 109 11.75 -18.42 3.56
C PRO A 109 11.11 -19.82 3.51
N SER A 110 10.45 -20.29 4.56
CA SER A 110 9.96 -21.67 4.68
C SER A 110 8.57 -21.83 5.32
N THR A 111 7.77 -20.77 5.42
CA THR A 111 6.43 -20.89 6.00
C THR A 111 5.38 -20.90 4.89
N PRO A 112 4.53 -21.93 4.80
CA PRO A 112 3.36 -21.90 3.89
C PRO A 112 2.50 -20.69 4.22
N VAL A 113 1.86 -20.12 3.19
CA VAL A 113 0.92 -18.99 3.30
C VAL A 113 0.06 -19.18 4.55
N THR A 114 0.33 -18.42 5.59
CA THR A 114 -0.40 -18.55 6.84
C THR A 114 -1.60 -17.63 6.76
N LEU A 115 -2.77 -18.24 6.90
CA LEU A 115 -4.06 -17.59 6.98
C LEU A 115 -4.00 -16.32 7.85
N ARG A 116 -4.56 -15.24 7.29
CA ARG A 116 -4.81 -13.91 7.84
C ARG A 116 -4.71 -13.83 9.37
N GLN A 117 -3.60 -13.29 9.86
CA GLN A 117 -3.61 -12.71 11.19
C GLN A 117 -4.25 -11.33 11.07
N ARG A 118 -5.33 -11.09 11.83
CA ARG A 118 -5.92 -9.76 11.93
C ARG A 118 -4.81 -8.74 12.22
N PRO A 119 -4.85 -7.54 11.58
CA PRO A 119 -3.83 -6.53 11.78
C PRO A 119 -3.62 -6.30 13.27
N SER A 120 -2.37 -6.34 13.70
CA SER A 120 -2.04 -5.91 15.05
C SER A 120 -2.39 -4.43 15.15
N SER A 121 -3.06 -4.02 16.21
CA SER A 121 -3.45 -2.63 16.49
C SER A 121 -2.27 -1.63 16.51
N SER A 122 -1.05 -2.10 16.33
CA SER A 122 0.19 -1.33 16.34
C SER A 122 0.67 -0.87 14.97
N PHE A 123 0.11 -1.37 13.86
CA PHE A 123 0.52 -0.99 12.52
C PHE A 123 -0.48 -0.01 11.90
N ASP A 124 -0.19 1.28 11.94
CA ASP A 124 -1.01 2.34 11.34
C ASP A 124 -0.31 2.96 10.14
N LEU A 125 -0.69 2.51 8.93
CA LEU A 125 -0.21 3.03 7.66
C LEU A 125 -0.33 4.56 7.54
N LEU A 126 -1.35 5.15 8.17
CA LEU A 126 -1.59 6.60 8.08
C LEU A 126 -0.43 7.44 8.61
N ASN A 127 0.25 6.96 9.64
CA ASN A 127 1.26 7.73 10.38
C ASN A 127 2.69 7.24 10.16
N LEU A 128 2.92 6.31 9.22
CA LEU A 128 4.26 5.88 8.85
C LEU A 128 5.07 7.02 8.19
N PRO A 129 6.42 6.98 8.28
CA PRO A 129 7.28 7.90 7.55
C PRO A 129 7.12 7.72 6.03
N ARG A 130 7.56 8.71 5.29
CA ARG A 130 7.61 8.69 3.82
C ARG A 130 9.02 9.01 3.35
N PRO A 131 9.49 8.48 2.21
CA PRO A 131 10.69 8.94 1.54
C PRO A 131 10.56 10.42 1.16
N ARG A 132 11.68 11.04 0.84
CA ARG A 132 11.66 12.41 0.29
C ARG A 132 10.90 12.43 -1.04
N ALA A 133 9.98 13.39 -1.17
CA ALA A 133 9.24 13.57 -2.42
C ALA A 133 10.19 13.89 -3.60
N THR A 134 9.94 13.27 -4.73
CA THR A 134 10.69 13.49 -5.98
C THR A 134 10.03 14.56 -6.87
N ALA A 135 8.77 14.88 -6.62
CA ALA A 135 7.99 15.89 -7.33
C ALA A 135 7.78 17.16 -6.47
N PRO A 136 7.52 18.33 -7.08
CA PRO A 136 7.22 19.55 -6.34
C PRO A 136 5.82 19.56 -5.72
N TRP A 137 5.07 18.48 -5.85
CA TRP A 137 3.74 18.29 -5.28
C TRP A 137 3.64 16.93 -4.60
N ALA A 138 2.71 16.80 -3.65
CA ALA A 138 2.44 15.52 -2.98
C ALA A 138 0.98 15.40 -2.53
N TYR A 139 0.47 14.18 -2.53
CA TYR A 139 -0.77 13.85 -1.82
C TYR A 139 -0.52 13.73 -0.32
N LEU A 140 -1.45 14.24 0.46
CA LEU A 140 -1.47 14.10 1.92
C LEU A 140 -2.80 13.47 2.35
N LYS A 141 -2.76 12.23 2.79
CA LYS A 141 -3.95 11.50 3.24
C LYS A 141 -4.30 11.98 4.66
N ILE A 142 -5.50 12.55 4.83
CA ILE A 142 -5.96 13.11 6.12
C ILE A 142 -6.94 12.21 6.87
N ALA A 143 -7.51 11.23 6.18
CA ALA A 143 -8.37 10.21 6.77
C ALA A 143 -8.29 8.89 5.97
N GLU A 144 -8.70 7.80 6.58
CA GLU A 144 -8.81 6.47 5.99
C GLU A 144 -10.19 5.89 6.28
N GLY A 145 -10.72 5.08 5.35
CA GLY A 145 -12.01 4.45 5.49
C GLY A 145 -13.19 5.38 5.15
N CYS A 146 -14.41 4.85 5.20
CA CYS A 146 -15.60 5.61 4.85
C CYS A 146 -16.85 4.99 5.50
N ASP A 147 -17.65 5.80 6.21
CA ASP A 147 -18.89 5.38 6.86
C ASP A 147 -20.11 5.48 5.93
N ARG A 148 -19.93 5.96 4.68
CA ARG A 148 -21.01 6.05 3.71
C ARG A 148 -21.47 4.66 3.27
N ARG A 149 -22.77 4.48 3.10
CA ARG A 149 -23.41 3.23 2.64
C ARG A 149 -23.94 3.38 1.22
N CYS A 150 -23.10 3.84 0.30
CA CYS A 150 -23.49 3.96 -1.11
C CYS A 150 -23.69 2.57 -1.72
N GLY A 151 -24.85 2.34 -2.37
CA GLY A 151 -25.28 1.02 -2.82
C GLY A 151 -24.38 0.32 -3.85
N PHE A 152 -23.47 1.06 -4.50
CA PHE A 152 -22.50 0.54 -5.47
C PHE A 152 -21.06 0.47 -4.95
N CYS A 153 -20.79 0.97 -3.73
CA CYS A 153 -19.44 1.19 -3.24
C CYS A 153 -19.03 0.13 -2.21
N ALA A 154 -17.95 -0.60 -2.51
CA ALA A 154 -17.41 -1.60 -1.61
C ALA A 154 -16.27 -1.07 -0.70
N ILE A 155 -15.94 0.22 -0.73
CA ILE A 155 -14.84 0.81 0.06
C ILE A 155 -14.93 0.46 1.55
N PRO A 156 -16.09 0.60 2.23
CA PRO A 156 -16.17 0.28 3.66
C PRO A 156 -15.81 -1.17 4.01
N THR A 157 -15.99 -2.11 3.07
CA THR A 157 -15.73 -3.54 3.34
C THR A 157 -14.25 -3.89 3.38
N PHE A 158 -13.37 -3.09 2.74
CA PHE A 158 -11.93 -3.36 2.68
C PHE A 158 -11.04 -2.20 3.14
N ARG A 159 -11.56 -0.97 3.26
CA ARG A 159 -10.85 0.17 3.87
C ARG A 159 -11.32 0.44 5.31
N GLY A 160 -12.41 -0.19 5.72
CA GLY A 160 -13.00 -0.07 7.04
C GLY A 160 -13.74 1.24 7.29
N ASP A 161 -14.09 1.44 8.56
CA ASP A 161 -14.76 2.65 9.04
C ASP A 161 -13.85 3.87 8.92
N GLN A 162 -14.48 5.06 8.78
CA GLN A 162 -13.75 6.31 8.64
C GLN A 162 -12.97 6.64 9.91
N ARG A 163 -11.68 6.93 9.74
CA ARG A 163 -10.75 7.36 10.80
C ARG A 163 -10.03 8.62 10.35
N SER A 164 -10.28 9.74 11.04
CA SER A 164 -9.59 11.00 10.80
C SER A 164 -8.21 11.01 11.48
N ARG A 165 -7.20 11.53 10.79
CA ARG A 165 -5.92 11.86 11.43
C ARG A 165 -6.04 13.13 12.26
N SER A 166 -5.27 13.23 13.32
CA SER A 166 -5.20 14.45 14.11
C SER A 166 -4.57 15.60 13.32
N THR A 167 -5.02 16.82 13.58
CA THR A 167 -4.40 18.03 12.99
C THR A 167 -2.89 18.09 13.22
N LYS A 168 -2.42 17.62 14.38
CA LYS A 168 -0.98 17.58 14.73
C LYS A 168 -0.19 16.69 13.75
N GLU A 169 -0.69 15.49 13.46
CA GLU A 169 -0.04 14.53 12.55
C GLU A 169 -0.04 15.04 11.12
N ILE A 170 -1.17 15.61 10.67
CA ILE A 170 -1.32 16.19 9.34
C ILE A 170 -0.32 17.34 9.14
N VAL A 171 -0.27 18.28 10.08
CA VAL A 171 0.64 19.44 10.02
C VAL A 171 2.10 19.01 10.11
N SER A 172 2.42 17.99 10.92
CA SER A 172 3.78 17.44 11.01
C SER A 172 4.24 16.86 9.68
N GLU A 173 3.40 16.05 9.03
CA GLU A 173 3.72 15.47 7.72
C GLU A 173 3.79 16.55 6.62
N ALA A 174 2.86 17.51 6.63
CA ALA A 174 2.90 18.64 5.69
C ALA A 174 4.21 19.43 5.79
N ARG A 175 4.69 19.72 7.01
CA ARG A 175 5.98 20.39 7.21
C ARG A 175 7.14 19.58 6.65
N SER A 176 7.20 18.28 6.92
CA SER A 176 8.22 17.38 6.40
C SER A 176 8.24 17.37 4.87
N LEU A 177 7.07 17.37 4.23
CA LEU A 177 6.95 17.44 2.77
C LEU A 177 7.49 18.79 2.24
N VAL A 178 7.13 19.90 2.86
CA VAL A 178 7.62 21.25 2.47
C VAL A 178 9.13 21.37 2.66
N GLU A 179 9.67 20.90 3.77
CA GLU A 179 11.12 20.83 4.03
C GLU A 179 11.83 19.93 3.00
N GLY A 180 11.15 18.88 2.52
CA GLY A 180 11.59 18.00 1.43
C GLY A 180 11.56 18.65 0.04
N GLY A 181 10.97 19.87 -0.11
CA GLY A 181 10.91 20.62 -1.37
C GLY A 181 9.54 20.64 -2.05
N VAL A 182 8.51 20.04 -1.45
CA VAL A 182 7.13 20.09 -1.95
C VAL A 182 6.58 21.51 -1.84
N ARG A 183 5.90 21.97 -2.88
CA ARG A 183 5.29 23.30 -2.99
C ARG A 183 3.78 23.28 -3.09
N GLU A 184 3.22 22.13 -3.47
CA GLU A 184 1.78 21.90 -3.56
C GLU A 184 1.41 20.64 -2.81
N ILE A 185 0.43 20.74 -1.91
CA ILE A 185 -0.10 19.60 -1.15
C ILE A 185 -1.57 19.42 -1.51
N VAL A 186 -1.92 18.24 -1.98
CA VAL A 186 -3.30 17.87 -2.29
C VAL A 186 -3.82 16.97 -1.17
N LEU A 187 -4.81 17.46 -0.42
CA LEU A 187 -5.45 16.68 0.65
C LEU A 187 -6.36 15.60 0.04
N ILE A 188 -6.23 14.37 0.51
CA ILE A 188 -7.03 13.24 0.05
C ILE A 188 -7.61 12.41 1.20
N ALA A 189 -8.79 11.84 0.96
CA ALA A 189 -9.44 10.81 1.77
C ALA A 189 -10.45 10.05 0.90
N GLN A 190 -11.10 9.03 1.42
CA GLN A 190 -12.26 8.40 0.79
C GLN A 190 -13.48 9.33 0.85
N ASP A 191 -13.64 10.05 1.95
CA ASP A 191 -14.64 11.12 2.15
C ASP A 191 -14.00 12.29 2.90
N LEU A 192 -13.58 13.33 2.17
CA LEU A 192 -12.96 14.52 2.77
C LEU A 192 -13.90 15.31 3.66
N ALA A 193 -15.20 15.30 3.34
CA ALA A 193 -16.20 16.07 4.09
C ALA A 193 -16.47 15.49 5.49
N SER A 194 -16.08 14.24 5.74
CA SER A 194 -16.26 13.57 7.03
C SER A 194 -15.02 13.67 7.93
N TRP A 195 -14.00 14.45 7.55
CA TRP A 195 -12.85 14.66 8.42
C TRP A 195 -13.22 15.56 9.61
N GLY A 196 -12.88 15.12 10.84
CA GLY A 196 -13.15 15.84 12.10
C GLY A 196 -13.45 14.90 13.24
#